data_ea0b59f78acca78a4c98089f5d703d0e
#
_entry.id   ea0b59f78acca78a4c98089f5d703d0e
#
_cell.length_a   1.000
_cell.length_b   1.000
_cell.length_c   1.000
_cell.angle_alpha   90.00
_cell.angle_beta   90.00
_cell.angle_gamma   90.00
#
_symmetry.space_group_name_H-M   'P 1'
#
loop_
_entity.id
_entity.type
_entity.pdbx_description
1 polymer ?
#
loop_
_entity_poly.entity_id
_entity_poly.type
_entity_poly.pdbx_seq_one_letter_code
_entity_poly.pdbx_strand_id
1 'polypeptide(L)'
;MFDLPERHTMIKAIDNRRSIRKYTSEEIPQEIIEEMIYAATLAPSAKNRQPWKFIVFKGAAKDELVQVMRQGIENEKKTHVLMPEWAFAIPDAENTVRVMDEAPCLIVVLNTNGKTPFAAIDNEKRIVEICDSLSIG
;
A
#
# COMPACT_ATOMS: atom_id res chain seq x y z
N MET A 1 4.30 29.30 20.53
CA MET A 1 4.85 30.08 19.41
C MET A 1 5.63 29.11 18.56
N PHE A 2 5.07 28.66 17.44
CA PHE A 2 5.72 27.65 16.59
C PHE A 2 6.82 28.33 15.77
N ASP A 3 8.00 27.75 15.78
CA ASP A 3 9.15 28.29 15.05
C ASP A 3 8.90 28.21 13.54
N LEU A 4 8.88 29.33 12.87
CA LEU A 4 8.55 29.50 11.46
C LEU A 4 9.44 28.71 10.47
N PRO A 5 10.74 28.45 10.73
CA PRO A 5 11.59 27.67 9.83
C PRO A 5 11.15 26.20 9.68
N GLU A 6 10.75 25.53 10.75
CA GLU A 6 10.29 24.13 10.71
C GLU A 6 8.95 23.99 9.98
N ARG A 7 8.04 24.94 10.18
CA ARG A 7 6.76 24.97 9.48
C ARG A 7 6.94 25.10 7.95
N HIS A 8 7.89 25.90 7.51
CA HIS A 8 8.20 26.02 6.08
C HIS A 8 8.76 24.72 5.48
N THR A 9 9.52 23.94 6.25
CA THR A 9 10.07 22.65 5.80
C THR A 9 8.97 21.60 5.62
N MET A 10 8.03 21.50 6.55
CA MET A 10 6.89 20.58 6.44
C MET A 10 5.99 20.93 5.25
N ILE A 11 5.63 22.20 5.08
CA ILE A 11 4.82 22.67 3.95
C ILE A 11 5.51 22.35 2.62
N LYS A 12 6.82 22.60 2.50
CA LYS A 12 7.59 22.26 1.31
C LYS A 12 7.57 20.76 0.99
N ALA A 13 7.63 19.89 2.00
CA ALA A 13 7.57 18.46 1.78
C ALA A 13 6.19 18.06 1.19
N ILE A 14 5.10 18.64 1.67
CA ILE A 14 3.76 18.41 1.15
C ILE A 14 3.63 18.98 -0.27
N ASP A 15 4.06 20.20 -0.50
CA ASP A 15 3.97 20.89 -1.79
C ASP A 15 4.78 20.20 -2.88
N ASN A 16 5.94 19.64 -2.52
CA ASN A 16 6.86 18.98 -3.45
C ASN A 16 6.55 17.49 -3.67
N ARG A 17 5.65 16.90 -2.88
CA ARG A 17 5.27 15.50 -3.05
C ARG A 17 4.73 15.26 -4.46
N ARG A 18 5.21 14.22 -5.10
CA ARG A 18 4.72 13.72 -6.40
C ARG A 18 4.53 12.21 -6.32
N SER A 19 3.61 11.70 -7.12
CA SER A 19 3.44 10.26 -7.34
C SER A 19 4.53 9.78 -8.30
N ILE A 20 5.62 9.27 -7.75
CA ILE A 20 6.74 8.74 -8.54
C ILE A 20 6.45 7.27 -8.83
N ARG A 21 6.56 6.88 -10.10
CA ARG A 21 6.30 5.52 -10.60
C ARG A 21 7.43 5.02 -11.51
N LYS A 22 8.60 5.60 -11.38
CA LYS A 22 9.86 5.16 -12.00
C LYS A 22 10.90 5.08 -10.91
N TYR A 23 11.65 4.00 -10.90
CA TYR A 23 12.63 3.70 -9.87
C TYR A 23 13.98 3.44 -10.50
N THR A 24 15.03 3.62 -9.72
CA THR A 24 16.37 3.14 -10.02
C THR A 24 16.52 1.71 -9.49
N SER A 25 17.53 0.99 -9.96
CA SER A 25 17.86 -0.34 -9.44
C SER A 25 18.68 -0.29 -8.14
N GLU A 26 18.86 0.89 -7.57
CA GLU A 26 19.64 1.08 -6.34
C GLU A 26 18.92 0.44 -5.15
N GLU A 27 19.67 -0.36 -4.39
CA GLU A 27 19.12 -0.98 -3.18
C GLU A 27 18.86 0.07 -2.10
N ILE A 28 17.73 -0.05 -1.43
CA ILE A 28 17.39 0.80 -0.30
C ILE A 28 18.02 0.19 0.97
N PRO A 29 18.86 0.95 1.69
CA PRO A 29 19.41 0.51 2.98
C PRO A 29 18.31 0.10 3.96
N GLN A 30 18.60 -0.90 4.78
CA GLN A 30 17.63 -1.44 5.73
C GLN A 30 17.18 -0.37 6.74
N GLU A 31 18.09 0.49 7.17
CA GLU A 31 17.84 1.57 8.12
C GLU A 31 16.80 2.57 7.58
N ILE A 32 16.87 2.87 6.29
CA ILE A 32 15.90 3.77 5.64
C ILE A 32 14.50 3.14 5.61
N ILE A 33 14.42 1.83 5.33
CA ILE A 33 13.13 1.12 5.34
C ILE A 33 12.54 1.10 6.75
N GLU A 34 13.36 0.85 7.76
CA GLU A 34 12.92 0.84 9.16
C GLU A 34 12.45 2.23 9.60
N GLU A 35 13.16 3.29 9.21
CA GLU A 35 12.76 4.67 9.48
C GLU A 35 11.41 5.01 8.81
N MET A 36 11.21 4.61 7.55
CA MET A 36 9.95 4.81 6.84
C MET A 36 8.79 4.07 7.53
N ILE A 37 9.00 2.82 7.93
CA ILE A 37 7.98 2.03 8.62
C ILE A 37 7.69 2.64 9.99
N TYR A 38 8.72 3.05 10.73
CA TYR A 38 8.54 3.74 12.00
C TYR A 38 7.70 5.01 11.83
N ALA A 39 8.02 5.85 10.86
CA ALA A 39 7.25 7.05 10.56
C ALA A 39 5.77 6.72 10.23
N ALA A 40 5.53 5.65 9.47
CA ALA A 40 4.18 5.19 9.14
C ALA A 40 3.40 4.73 10.39
N THR A 41 4.07 4.11 11.38
CA THR A 41 3.42 3.69 12.64
C THR A 41 3.00 4.85 13.54
N LEU A 42 3.52 6.05 13.31
CA LEU A 42 3.10 7.26 14.03
C LEU A 42 1.77 7.84 13.54
N ALA A 43 1.23 7.32 12.44
CA ALA A 43 -0.08 7.73 11.94
C ALA A 43 -1.18 7.41 12.97
N PRO A 44 -2.21 8.26 13.10
CA PRO A 44 -3.32 7.99 14.00
C PRO A 44 -4.15 6.79 13.53
N SER A 45 -4.65 6.00 14.46
CA SER A 45 -5.62 4.94 14.16
C SER A 45 -6.84 5.03 15.05
N ALA A 46 -7.99 4.56 14.55
CA ALA A 46 -9.24 4.59 15.29
C ALA A 46 -9.09 3.84 16.63
N LYS A 47 -9.31 4.55 17.74
CA LYS A 47 -9.12 4.03 19.11
C LYS A 47 -7.71 3.48 19.38
N ASN A 48 -6.71 3.98 18.63
CA ASN A 48 -5.33 3.51 18.70
C ASN A 48 -5.17 1.98 18.52
N ARG A 49 -6.01 1.39 17.66
CA ARG A 49 -5.97 -0.06 17.41
C ARG A 49 -4.75 -0.52 16.63
N GLN A 50 -4.11 0.38 15.87
CA GLN A 50 -2.91 0.09 15.07
C GLN A 50 -3.06 -1.19 14.23
N PRO A 51 -4.06 -1.26 13.32
CA PRO A 51 -4.47 -2.50 12.65
C PRO A 51 -3.56 -2.88 11.49
N TRP A 52 -2.36 -2.38 11.43
CA TRP A 52 -1.41 -2.60 10.34
C TRP A 52 -0.36 -3.63 10.68
N LYS A 53 0.06 -4.36 9.64
CA LYS A 53 1.27 -5.17 9.65
C LYS A 53 2.03 -4.88 8.36
N PHE A 54 3.27 -4.46 8.49
CA PHE A 54 4.14 -4.20 7.36
C PHE A 54 4.93 -5.45 6.99
N ILE A 55 4.96 -5.79 5.70
CA ILE A 55 5.79 -6.87 5.16
C ILE A 55 6.65 -6.28 4.07
N VAL A 56 7.96 -6.42 4.19
CA VAL A 56 8.93 -5.91 3.23
C VAL A 56 9.37 -7.04 2.31
N PHE A 57 9.23 -6.83 1.01
CA PHE A 57 9.67 -7.76 -0.03
C PHE A 57 10.84 -7.16 -0.79
N LYS A 58 11.95 -7.90 -0.89
CA LYS A 58 13.16 -7.57 -1.63
C LYS A 58 13.64 -8.76 -2.44
N GLY A 59 14.44 -8.51 -3.49
CA GLY A 59 15.07 -9.55 -4.29
C GLY A 59 14.09 -10.62 -4.75
N ALA A 60 14.46 -11.89 -4.63
CA ALA A 60 13.67 -13.02 -5.12
C ALA A 60 12.24 -13.08 -4.55
N ALA A 61 12.04 -12.70 -3.28
CA ALA A 61 10.71 -12.69 -2.68
C ALA A 61 9.81 -11.62 -3.32
N LYS A 62 10.38 -10.47 -3.68
CA LYS A 62 9.67 -9.43 -4.43
C LYS A 62 9.29 -9.93 -5.83
N ASP A 63 10.23 -10.56 -6.53
CA ASP A 63 10.02 -11.05 -7.88
C ASP A 63 8.94 -12.14 -7.91
N GLU A 64 8.94 -13.04 -6.93
CA GLU A 64 7.89 -14.05 -6.76
C GLU A 64 6.51 -13.41 -6.54
N LEU A 65 6.42 -12.43 -5.65
CA LEU A 65 5.16 -11.70 -5.41
C LEU A 65 4.64 -11.05 -6.69
N VAL A 66 5.48 -10.34 -7.43
CA VAL A 66 5.14 -9.69 -8.69
C VAL A 66 4.66 -10.73 -9.71
N GLN A 67 5.30 -11.88 -9.78
CA GLN A 67 4.93 -12.95 -10.71
C GLN A 67 3.56 -13.56 -10.37
N VAL A 68 3.28 -13.79 -9.10
CA VAL A 68 1.96 -14.26 -8.64
C VAL A 68 0.87 -13.24 -8.99
N MET A 69 1.13 -11.95 -8.80
CA MET A 69 0.19 -10.91 -9.17
C MET A 69 -0.06 -10.85 -10.69
N ARG A 70 0.97 -11.02 -11.52
CA ARG A 70 0.80 -11.13 -12.99
C ARG A 70 -0.08 -12.32 -13.37
N GLN A 71 0.16 -13.49 -12.77
CA GLN A 71 -0.66 -14.68 -13.00
C GLN A 71 -2.13 -14.46 -12.59
N GLY A 72 -2.35 -13.77 -11.47
CA GLY A 72 -3.68 -13.39 -11.02
C GLY A 72 -4.42 -12.53 -12.05
N ILE A 73 -3.76 -11.51 -12.61
CA ILE A 73 -4.33 -10.65 -13.66
C ILE A 73 -4.63 -11.46 -14.93
N GLU A 74 -3.71 -12.31 -15.36
CA GLU A 74 -3.93 -13.15 -16.55
C GLU A 74 -5.08 -14.16 -16.38
N ASN A 75 -5.25 -14.69 -15.17
CA ASN A 75 -6.41 -15.52 -14.85
C ASN A 75 -7.71 -14.70 -14.89
N GLU A 76 -7.71 -13.52 -14.29
CA GLU A 76 -8.90 -12.65 -14.27
C GLU A 76 -9.34 -12.24 -15.68
N LYS A 77 -8.39 -11.92 -16.57
CA LYS A 77 -8.69 -11.68 -18.00
C LYS A 77 -9.41 -12.81 -18.69
N LYS A 78 -9.17 -14.05 -18.25
CA LYS A 78 -9.76 -15.25 -18.86
C LYS A 78 -11.08 -15.64 -18.21
N THR A 79 -11.21 -15.46 -16.92
CA THR A 79 -12.29 -16.02 -16.13
C THR A 79 -13.35 -15.01 -15.74
N HIS A 80 -12.97 -13.75 -15.57
CA HIS A 80 -13.83 -12.66 -15.08
C HIS A 80 -14.64 -13.05 -13.82
N VAL A 81 -14.03 -13.84 -12.93
CA VAL A 81 -14.70 -14.40 -11.75
C VAL A 81 -14.82 -13.38 -10.64
N LEU A 82 -13.77 -12.58 -10.43
CA LEU A 82 -13.74 -11.64 -9.29
C LEU A 82 -14.52 -10.36 -9.60
N MET A 83 -14.45 -9.88 -10.84
CA MET A 83 -15.03 -8.57 -11.22
C MET A 83 -15.48 -8.55 -12.68
N PRO A 84 -16.52 -9.29 -13.09
CA PRO A 84 -16.98 -9.33 -14.48
C PRO A 84 -17.35 -7.95 -15.05
N GLU A 85 -17.79 -7.04 -14.19
CA GLU A 85 -18.20 -5.69 -14.56
C GLU A 85 -17.04 -4.67 -14.53
N TRP A 86 -15.86 -5.07 -14.03
CA TRP A 86 -14.74 -4.18 -13.78
C TRP A 86 -13.54 -4.45 -14.71
N ALA A 87 -13.81 -4.92 -15.91
CA ALA A 87 -12.77 -5.13 -16.92
C ALA A 87 -11.90 -3.88 -17.18
N PHE A 88 -12.42 -2.67 -16.93
CA PHE A 88 -11.65 -1.44 -17.03
C PHE A 88 -10.53 -1.32 -15.98
N ALA A 89 -10.59 -2.05 -14.88
CA ALA A 89 -9.55 -2.06 -13.84
C ALA A 89 -8.31 -2.90 -14.22
N ILE A 90 -8.42 -3.77 -15.23
CA ILE A 90 -7.31 -4.62 -15.69
C ILE A 90 -6.10 -3.80 -16.16
N PRO A 91 -6.25 -2.77 -17.02
CA PRO A 91 -5.13 -1.93 -17.42
C PRO A 91 -4.44 -1.22 -16.24
N ASP A 92 -5.19 -0.79 -15.23
CA ASP A 92 -4.65 -0.17 -14.03
C ASP A 92 -3.89 -1.19 -13.17
N ALA A 93 -4.40 -2.42 -13.06
CA ALA A 93 -3.73 -3.51 -12.37
C ALA A 93 -2.42 -3.90 -13.07
N GLU A 94 -2.42 -4.00 -14.40
CA GLU A 94 -1.20 -4.24 -15.21
C GLU A 94 -0.15 -3.15 -15.00
N ASN A 95 -0.58 -1.88 -15.06
CA ASN A 95 0.31 -0.76 -14.81
C ASN A 95 0.87 -0.77 -13.39
N THR A 96 0.05 -1.14 -12.40
CA THR A 96 0.49 -1.27 -11.01
C THR A 96 1.56 -2.34 -10.86
N VAL A 97 1.34 -3.53 -11.44
CA VAL A 97 2.32 -4.62 -11.41
C VAL A 97 3.62 -4.24 -12.13
N ARG A 98 3.54 -3.50 -13.24
CA ARG A 98 4.74 -2.98 -13.91
C ARG A 98 5.54 -2.04 -12.99
N VAL A 99 4.86 -1.13 -12.30
CA VAL A 99 5.50 -0.20 -11.35
C VAL A 99 6.14 -0.95 -10.18
N MET A 100 5.47 -2.00 -9.67
CA MET A 100 5.99 -2.85 -8.60
C MET A 100 7.22 -3.65 -9.04
N ASP A 101 7.24 -4.11 -10.28
CA ASP A 101 8.37 -4.85 -10.86
C ASP A 101 9.66 -3.99 -10.93
N GLU A 102 9.50 -2.73 -11.34
CA GLU A 102 10.59 -1.76 -11.42
C GLU A 102 11.13 -1.32 -10.03
N ALA A 103 10.33 -1.43 -8.97
CA ALA A 103 10.73 -0.96 -7.65
C ALA A 103 11.76 -1.90 -7.00
N PRO A 104 12.82 -1.37 -6.33
CA PRO A 104 13.83 -2.20 -5.65
C PRO A 104 13.30 -2.90 -4.41
N CYS A 105 12.21 -2.41 -3.85
CA CYS A 105 11.58 -2.90 -2.63
C CYS A 105 10.09 -2.65 -2.67
N LEU A 106 9.29 -3.55 -2.10
CA LEU A 106 7.86 -3.40 -1.90
C LEU A 106 7.54 -3.50 -0.42
N ILE A 107 6.71 -2.59 0.07
CA ILE A 107 6.17 -2.65 1.43
C ILE A 107 4.67 -2.92 1.30
N VAL A 108 4.24 -4.09 1.72
CA VAL A 108 2.83 -4.48 1.76
C VAL A 108 2.29 -4.21 3.16
N VAL A 109 1.23 -3.44 3.23
CA VAL A 109 0.54 -3.13 4.49
C VAL A 109 -0.72 -3.97 4.59
N LEU A 110 -0.80 -4.81 5.62
CA LEU A 110 -1.94 -5.68 5.86
C LEU A 110 -2.79 -5.13 7.01
N ASN A 111 -4.12 -5.29 6.88
CA ASN A 111 -5.04 -5.13 8.00
C ASN A 111 -5.02 -6.41 8.85
N THR A 112 -4.58 -6.30 10.11
CA THR A 112 -4.46 -7.45 11.01
C THR A 112 -5.78 -7.94 11.58
N ASN A 113 -6.88 -7.20 11.39
CA ASN A 113 -8.19 -7.58 11.90
C ASN A 113 -8.90 -8.63 11.02
N GLY A 114 -8.25 -9.11 9.95
CA GLY A 114 -8.74 -10.21 9.12
C GLY A 114 -10.06 -9.93 8.40
N LYS A 115 -10.42 -8.66 8.22
CA LYS A 115 -11.65 -8.24 7.55
C LYS A 115 -11.35 -7.69 6.16
N THR A 116 -12.28 -7.90 5.25
CA THR A 116 -12.19 -7.41 3.89
C THR A 116 -13.44 -6.61 3.54
N PRO A 117 -13.32 -5.48 2.81
CA PRO A 117 -14.47 -4.69 2.36
C PRO A 117 -15.42 -5.47 1.46
N PHE A 118 -14.99 -6.60 0.92
CA PHE A 118 -15.77 -7.45 0.02
C PHE A 118 -16.56 -8.54 0.75
N ALA A 119 -16.32 -8.77 2.06
CA ALA A 119 -17.08 -9.75 2.81
C ALA A 119 -18.44 -9.19 3.22
N ALA A 120 -19.46 -10.05 3.20
CA ALA A 120 -20.77 -9.74 3.77
C ALA A 120 -20.65 -9.69 5.30
N ILE A 121 -20.82 -8.51 5.88
CA ILE A 121 -20.76 -8.27 7.33
C ILE A 121 -21.90 -7.38 7.77
N ASP A 122 -22.27 -7.46 9.06
CA ASP A 122 -23.23 -6.54 9.64
C ASP A 122 -22.73 -5.09 9.66
N ASN A 123 -23.63 -4.14 9.87
CA ASN A 123 -23.32 -2.71 9.79
C ASN A 123 -22.30 -2.28 10.86
N GLU A 124 -22.31 -2.88 12.06
CA GLU A 124 -21.37 -2.53 13.11
C GLU A 124 -19.95 -2.96 12.74
N LYS A 125 -19.79 -4.19 12.25
CA LYS A 125 -18.50 -4.69 11.77
C LYS A 125 -18.00 -3.90 10.56
N ARG A 126 -18.90 -3.45 9.68
CA ARG A 126 -18.55 -2.62 8.52
C ARG A 126 -18.00 -1.26 8.95
N ILE A 127 -18.57 -0.64 9.98
CA ILE A 127 -18.05 0.63 10.51
C ILE A 127 -16.62 0.45 11.06
N VAL A 128 -16.38 -0.63 11.80
CA VAL A 128 -15.03 -0.94 12.33
C VAL A 128 -14.04 -1.15 11.19
N GLU A 129 -14.43 -1.88 10.16
CA GLU A 129 -13.60 -2.15 8.99
C GLU A 129 -13.25 -0.87 8.22
N ILE A 130 -14.24 0.01 7.98
CA ILE A 130 -14.00 1.31 7.35
C ILE A 130 -12.99 2.12 8.17
N CYS A 131 -13.16 2.19 9.50
CA CYS A 131 -12.23 2.89 10.38
C CYS A 131 -10.82 2.31 10.32
N ASP A 132 -10.67 0.98 10.26
CA ASP A 132 -9.36 0.33 10.17
C ASP A 132 -8.73 0.53 8.79
N SER A 133 -9.52 0.45 7.72
CA SER A 133 -9.05 0.72 6.36
C SER A 133 -8.58 2.16 6.18
N LEU A 134 -9.32 3.14 6.72
CA LEU A 134 -8.90 4.55 6.72
C LEU A 134 -7.64 4.78 7.57
N SER A 135 -7.37 3.95 8.57
CA SER A 135 -6.17 4.04 9.41
C SER A 135 -4.93 3.49 8.72
N ILE A 136 -5.10 2.64 7.71
CA ILE A 136 -4.00 2.05 6.94
C ILE A 136 -3.63 2.95 5.74
N GLY A 137 -4.53 3.76 5.29
CA GLY A 137 -4.28 4.71 4.22
C GLY A 137 -5.07 4.60 3.03
#